data_06b847d473c2ba8af5c3e0e93ab65a03
#
_entry.id   06b847d473c2ba8af5c3e0e93ab65a03
#
_cell.length_a   1.000
_cell.length_b   1.000
_cell.length_c   1.000
_cell.angle_alpha   90.00
_cell.angle_beta   90.00
_cell.angle_gamma   90.00
#
_symmetry.space_group_name_H-M   'P 1'
#
loop_
_entity.id
_entity.type
_entity.pdbx_description
1 polymer ?
#
loop_
_entity_poly.entity_id
_entity_poly.type
_entity_poly.pdbx_seq_one_letter_code
_entity_poly.pdbx_strand_id
1 'polypeptide(L)'
;FADYVLYANKATPIAIVEAKDANHSVSHGLQQAMTYAQMLDVKFAYSSNGEGFAEHDFLTGKERTFAIDEFPTKEELIERYKSEANDGNGLTEQELAVIEQPFCTGQNIFPPRYYQRNAVNRTVGAIAKGQNRVLLVMATGTGKTYTAFQIVWRLLKSGLKKKVLYLADRNILVDQSIQQDFKPLDKVTHKIDYSKDKNHLEELGSYQVFFALYQQLIGQNDAKNYKELFPNPDYFDLVIVDECHRGSAKDDSNWRNILEYFSSATHIGMTATPKETKYQSSISYFGEPVYTYSLKNGIEDGFLAPFKVINITTNIGDEWRPTKGQKDINGNEIEDRIYNNSDYDYNIVIEDRIREVAQEITNYLKSTDRMAKTIVFCADETHAERMRMALANANADMCKK
;
A
#
# COMPACT_ATOMS: atom_id res chain seq x y z
N PHE A 1 -8.47 5.50 -22.18
CA PHE A 1 -9.69 5.84 -21.41
C PHE A 1 -10.87 5.14 -22.06
N ALA A 2 -11.71 4.46 -21.27
CA ALA A 2 -12.96 3.90 -21.77
C ALA A 2 -13.94 5.03 -22.10
N ASP A 3 -14.75 4.87 -23.14
CA ASP A 3 -15.73 5.90 -23.50
C ASP A 3 -16.82 6.02 -22.44
N TYR A 4 -17.36 4.90 -21.96
CA TYR A 4 -18.37 4.88 -20.90
C TYR A 4 -18.12 3.77 -19.88
N VAL A 5 -18.36 4.11 -18.60
CA VAL A 5 -18.36 3.16 -17.48
C VAL A 5 -19.73 3.19 -16.83
N LEU A 6 -20.42 2.07 -16.81
CA LEU A 6 -21.74 1.91 -16.19
C LEU A 6 -21.58 1.39 -14.76
N TYR A 7 -22.41 1.90 -13.87
CA TYR A 7 -22.32 1.59 -12.44
C TYR A 7 -23.61 0.96 -11.91
N ALA A 8 -23.47 -0.16 -11.18
CA ALA A 8 -24.54 -0.72 -10.38
C ALA A 8 -24.94 0.23 -9.23
N ASN A 9 -23.94 0.81 -8.56
CA ASN A 9 -24.07 1.88 -7.57
C ASN A 9 -22.80 2.75 -7.61
N LYS A 10 -22.71 3.79 -6.76
CA LYS A 10 -21.55 4.70 -6.74
C LYS A 10 -20.19 4.02 -6.47
N ALA A 11 -20.19 2.84 -5.88
CA ALA A 11 -18.98 2.09 -5.54
C ALA A 11 -18.59 1.05 -6.58
N THR A 12 -19.59 0.45 -7.27
CA THR A 12 -19.42 -0.77 -8.05
C THR A 12 -19.66 -0.50 -9.53
N PRO A 13 -18.60 -0.36 -10.34
CA PRO A 13 -18.73 -0.37 -11.79
C PRO A 13 -19.15 -1.78 -12.22
N ILE A 14 -20.02 -1.88 -13.23
CA ILE A 14 -20.57 -3.16 -13.67
C ILE A 14 -20.27 -3.45 -15.15
N ALA A 15 -20.19 -2.42 -15.99
CA ALA A 15 -19.94 -2.58 -17.41
C ALA A 15 -19.08 -1.46 -17.99
N ILE A 16 -18.39 -1.76 -19.09
CA ILE A 16 -17.70 -0.82 -19.99
C ILE A 16 -18.42 -0.82 -21.32
N VAL A 17 -18.55 0.35 -21.93
CA VAL A 17 -18.98 0.49 -23.33
C VAL A 17 -17.93 1.27 -24.10
N GLU A 18 -17.43 0.68 -25.18
CA GLU A 18 -16.52 1.31 -26.13
C GLU A 18 -17.29 1.67 -27.40
N ALA A 19 -17.30 2.93 -27.78
CA ALA A 19 -18.03 3.44 -28.93
C ALA A 19 -17.10 3.52 -30.15
N LYS A 20 -17.61 3.08 -31.31
CA LYS A 20 -16.97 3.22 -32.62
C LYS A 20 -17.92 3.88 -33.59
N ASP A 21 -17.40 4.46 -34.65
CA ASP A 21 -18.24 5.01 -35.71
C ASP A 21 -18.92 3.91 -36.55
N ALA A 22 -19.99 4.29 -37.26
CA ALA A 22 -20.82 3.36 -38.05
C ALA A 22 -20.09 2.64 -39.19
N ASN A 23 -18.85 3.07 -39.55
CA ASN A 23 -18.07 2.40 -40.60
C ASN A 23 -17.37 1.12 -40.09
N HIS A 24 -17.36 0.89 -38.77
CA HIS A 24 -16.78 -0.30 -38.16
C HIS A 24 -17.85 -1.34 -37.83
N SER A 25 -17.42 -2.61 -37.72
CA SER A 25 -18.31 -3.65 -37.20
C SER A 25 -18.63 -3.42 -35.72
N VAL A 26 -19.81 -3.88 -35.28
CA VAL A 26 -20.26 -3.77 -33.89
C VAL A 26 -19.24 -4.31 -32.89
N SER A 27 -18.47 -5.34 -33.26
CA SER A 27 -17.45 -5.98 -32.41
C SER A 27 -16.06 -5.32 -32.48
N HIS A 28 -15.88 -4.29 -33.32
CA HIS A 28 -14.54 -3.72 -33.57
C HIS A 28 -13.84 -3.19 -32.30
N GLY A 29 -14.59 -2.61 -31.38
CA GLY A 29 -14.09 -2.11 -30.10
C GLY A 29 -14.10 -3.13 -28.95
N LEU A 30 -14.58 -4.36 -29.16
CA LEU A 30 -14.84 -5.29 -28.06
C LEU A 30 -13.56 -5.69 -27.31
N GLN A 31 -12.46 -5.96 -28.02
CA GLN A 31 -11.19 -6.30 -27.40
C GLN A 31 -10.64 -5.14 -26.52
N GLN A 32 -10.85 -3.90 -26.96
CA GLN A 32 -10.48 -2.70 -26.20
C GLN A 32 -11.36 -2.58 -24.96
N ALA A 33 -12.68 -2.76 -25.10
CA ALA A 33 -13.63 -2.77 -23.98
C ALA A 33 -13.28 -3.86 -22.94
N MET A 34 -12.93 -5.06 -23.39
CA MET A 34 -12.49 -6.17 -22.53
C MET A 34 -11.23 -5.81 -21.75
N THR A 35 -10.24 -5.17 -22.40
CA THR A 35 -9.02 -4.71 -21.73
C THR A 35 -9.33 -3.72 -20.62
N TYR A 36 -10.19 -2.73 -20.87
CA TYR A 36 -10.61 -1.77 -19.86
C TYR A 36 -11.48 -2.43 -18.76
N ALA A 37 -12.33 -3.38 -19.12
CA ALA A 37 -13.13 -4.13 -18.16
C ALA A 37 -12.25 -4.92 -17.18
N GLN A 38 -11.18 -5.57 -17.66
CA GLN A 38 -10.21 -6.26 -16.82
C GLN A 38 -9.44 -5.27 -15.91
N MET A 39 -9.05 -4.10 -16.44
CA MET A 39 -8.39 -3.05 -15.64
C MET A 39 -9.28 -2.53 -14.52
N LEU A 40 -10.58 -2.38 -14.76
CA LEU A 40 -11.56 -1.85 -13.80
C LEU A 40 -12.29 -2.93 -13.00
N ASP A 41 -11.97 -4.21 -13.24
CA ASP A 41 -12.60 -5.36 -12.60
C ASP A 41 -14.14 -5.37 -12.75
N VAL A 42 -14.63 -5.00 -13.95
CA VAL A 42 -16.06 -5.04 -14.28
C VAL A 42 -16.47 -6.33 -14.95
N LYS A 43 -17.75 -6.64 -14.94
CA LYS A 43 -18.27 -7.95 -15.29
C LYS A 43 -18.74 -8.03 -16.75
N PHE A 44 -19.04 -6.91 -17.39
CA PHE A 44 -19.54 -6.88 -18.77
C PHE A 44 -18.74 -5.87 -19.60
N ALA A 45 -18.34 -6.27 -20.79
CA ALA A 45 -17.70 -5.40 -21.78
C ALA A 45 -18.57 -5.32 -23.03
N TYR A 46 -18.79 -4.10 -23.49
CA TYR A 46 -19.60 -3.83 -24.69
C TYR A 46 -18.80 -3.02 -25.71
N SER A 47 -19.03 -3.31 -26.99
CA SER A 47 -18.68 -2.43 -28.10
C SER A 47 -19.92 -2.06 -28.88
N SER A 48 -20.01 -0.83 -29.38
CA SER A 48 -21.12 -0.35 -30.21
C SER A 48 -20.60 0.50 -31.35
N ASN A 49 -21.27 0.39 -32.51
CA ASN A 49 -21.09 1.31 -33.66
C ASN A 49 -22.30 2.20 -33.90
N GLY A 50 -23.26 2.24 -32.95
CA GLY A 50 -24.50 3.00 -33.06
C GLY A 50 -25.65 2.24 -33.72
N GLU A 51 -25.43 1.06 -34.32
CA GLU A 51 -26.45 0.20 -34.92
C GLU A 51 -26.83 -0.99 -34.02
N GLY A 52 -25.87 -1.43 -33.19
CA GLY A 52 -26.04 -2.53 -32.26
C GLY A 52 -24.93 -2.62 -31.26
N PHE A 53 -24.90 -3.71 -30.49
CA PHE A 53 -23.89 -4.00 -29.48
C PHE A 53 -23.28 -5.39 -29.67
N ALA A 54 -22.00 -5.51 -29.37
CA ALA A 54 -21.33 -6.76 -29.07
C ALA A 54 -20.98 -6.79 -27.59
N GLU A 55 -21.32 -7.87 -26.91
CA GLU A 55 -21.07 -8.09 -25.48
C GLU A 55 -20.07 -9.22 -25.27
N HIS A 56 -19.16 -9.02 -24.32
CA HIS A 56 -18.43 -10.10 -23.66
C HIS A 56 -18.80 -10.11 -22.18
N ASP A 57 -19.28 -11.27 -21.71
CA ASP A 57 -19.67 -11.51 -20.33
C ASP A 57 -18.56 -12.29 -19.61
N PHE A 58 -17.87 -11.64 -18.67
CA PHE A 58 -16.80 -12.26 -17.88
C PHE A 58 -17.29 -13.25 -16.83
N LEU A 59 -18.59 -13.28 -16.52
CA LEU A 59 -19.14 -14.24 -15.54
C LEU A 59 -19.31 -15.62 -16.18
N THR A 60 -19.76 -15.62 -17.45
CA THR A 60 -20.07 -16.86 -18.20
C THR A 60 -19.04 -17.19 -19.29
N GLY A 61 -18.18 -16.22 -19.65
CA GLY A 61 -17.24 -16.32 -20.77
C GLY A 61 -17.91 -16.28 -22.16
N LYS A 62 -19.21 -15.91 -22.24
CA LYS A 62 -19.97 -15.89 -23.50
C LYS A 62 -19.92 -14.54 -24.18
N GLU A 63 -20.02 -14.59 -25.51
CA GLU A 63 -20.19 -13.42 -26.37
C GLU A 63 -21.52 -13.48 -27.12
N ARG A 64 -22.09 -12.30 -27.36
CA ARG A 64 -23.29 -12.16 -28.19
C ARG A 64 -23.33 -10.79 -28.86
N THR A 65 -24.12 -10.70 -29.94
CA THR A 65 -24.46 -9.43 -30.58
C THR A 65 -25.99 -9.25 -30.55
N PHE A 66 -26.44 -8.02 -30.42
CA PHE A 66 -27.87 -7.68 -30.35
C PHE A 66 -28.12 -6.25 -30.85
N ALA A 67 -29.39 -5.96 -31.12
CA ALA A 67 -29.79 -4.66 -31.60
C ALA A 67 -29.67 -3.55 -30.55
N ILE A 68 -29.69 -2.29 -30.99
CA ILE A 68 -29.44 -1.15 -30.08
C ILE A 68 -30.54 -1.01 -29.00
N ASP A 69 -31.75 -1.36 -29.31
CA ASP A 69 -32.91 -1.34 -28.42
C ASP A 69 -32.99 -2.54 -27.45
N GLU A 70 -32.12 -3.52 -27.62
CA GLU A 70 -32.02 -4.70 -26.74
C GLU A 70 -30.93 -4.54 -25.69
N PHE A 71 -30.34 -3.32 -25.52
CA PHE A 71 -29.29 -3.10 -24.48
C PHE A 71 -29.90 -3.37 -23.09
N PRO A 72 -29.23 -4.22 -22.27
CA PRO A 72 -29.76 -4.61 -20.97
C PRO A 72 -29.92 -3.41 -20.04
N THR A 73 -30.99 -3.39 -19.29
CA THR A 73 -31.23 -2.42 -18.24
C THR A 73 -30.22 -2.58 -17.10
N LYS A 74 -30.10 -1.56 -16.28
CA LYS A 74 -29.26 -1.62 -15.07
C LYS A 74 -29.67 -2.77 -14.15
N GLU A 75 -30.95 -2.96 -13.96
CA GLU A 75 -31.56 -4.00 -13.13
C GLU A 75 -31.20 -5.40 -13.64
N GLU A 76 -31.30 -5.61 -14.97
CA GLU A 76 -30.92 -6.88 -15.61
C GLU A 76 -29.42 -7.17 -15.45
N LEU A 77 -28.54 -6.19 -15.61
CA LEU A 77 -27.11 -6.37 -15.40
C LEU A 77 -26.78 -6.72 -13.94
N ILE A 78 -27.46 -6.07 -12.99
CA ILE A 78 -27.30 -6.37 -11.56
C ILE A 78 -27.80 -7.78 -11.26
N GLU A 79 -28.93 -8.19 -11.79
CA GLU A 79 -29.48 -9.52 -11.56
C GLU A 79 -28.61 -10.61 -12.17
N ARG A 80 -28.10 -10.40 -13.38
CA ARG A 80 -27.09 -11.29 -13.99
C ARG A 80 -25.86 -11.41 -13.12
N TYR A 81 -25.33 -10.29 -12.63
CA TYR A 81 -24.18 -10.33 -11.72
C TYR A 81 -24.50 -11.09 -10.44
N LYS A 82 -25.68 -10.88 -9.85
CA LYS A 82 -26.10 -11.57 -8.62
C LYS A 82 -26.23 -13.08 -8.82
N SER A 83 -26.79 -13.52 -9.94
CA SER A 83 -27.09 -14.93 -10.19
C SER A 83 -25.94 -15.71 -10.83
N GLU A 84 -25.15 -15.08 -11.71
CA GLU A 84 -24.10 -15.75 -12.50
C GLU A 84 -22.70 -15.68 -11.85
N ALA A 85 -22.52 -14.88 -10.79
CA ALA A 85 -21.27 -14.82 -10.06
C ALA A 85 -20.90 -16.17 -9.43
N ASN A 86 -19.62 -16.35 -9.08
CA ASN A 86 -19.11 -17.54 -8.41
C ASN A 86 -19.43 -18.83 -9.16
N ASP A 87 -19.15 -18.84 -10.48
CA ASP A 87 -19.38 -19.96 -11.39
C ASP A 87 -20.86 -20.41 -11.42
N GLY A 88 -21.78 -19.44 -11.39
CA GLY A 88 -23.21 -19.67 -11.44
C GLY A 88 -23.86 -20.02 -10.09
N ASN A 89 -23.09 -19.99 -8.99
CA ASN A 89 -23.66 -20.19 -7.65
C ASN A 89 -24.30 -18.90 -7.06
N GLY A 90 -24.10 -17.78 -7.72
CA GLY A 90 -24.59 -16.48 -7.29
C GLY A 90 -23.76 -15.83 -6.19
N LEU A 91 -24.08 -14.57 -5.89
CA LEU A 91 -23.48 -13.83 -4.79
C LEU A 91 -24.08 -14.24 -3.44
N THR A 92 -23.24 -14.42 -2.45
CA THR A 92 -23.68 -14.64 -1.05
C THR A 92 -24.23 -13.36 -0.43
N GLU A 93 -24.98 -13.48 0.66
CA GLU A 93 -25.48 -12.31 1.42
C GLU A 93 -24.35 -11.38 1.87
N GLN A 94 -23.20 -11.95 2.24
CA GLN A 94 -22.02 -11.19 2.66
C GLN A 94 -21.41 -10.40 1.49
N GLU A 95 -21.30 -11.01 0.32
CA GLU A 95 -20.84 -10.34 -0.89
C GLU A 95 -21.79 -9.21 -1.29
N LEU A 96 -23.09 -9.43 -1.24
CA LEU A 96 -24.11 -8.41 -1.50
C LEU A 96 -23.99 -7.25 -0.51
N ALA A 97 -23.86 -7.52 0.78
CA ALA A 97 -23.73 -6.50 1.81
C ALA A 97 -22.53 -5.56 1.57
N VAL A 98 -21.37 -6.09 1.13
CA VAL A 98 -20.22 -5.23 0.82
C VAL A 98 -20.32 -4.54 -0.54
N ILE A 99 -20.93 -5.18 -1.55
CA ILE A 99 -21.13 -4.58 -2.87
C ILE A 99 -22.09 -3.39 -2.80
N GLU A 100 -23.14 -3.50 -2.02
CA GLU A 100 -24.15 -2.44 -1.83
C GLU A 100 -23.63 -1.27 -0.98
N GLN A 101 -22.61 -1.49 -0.18
CA GLN A 101 -22.05 -0.45 0.69
C GLN A 101 -21.22 0.58 -0.11
N PRO A 102 -21.60 1.87 -0.15
CA PRO A 102 -20.86 2.90 -0.88
C PRO A 102 -19.52 3.25 -0.22
N PHE A 103 -18.61 3.82 -0.99
CA PHE A 103 -17.44 4.49 -0.46
C PHE A 103 -17.82 5.67 0.42
N CYS A 104 -17.00 5.93 1.44
CA CYS A 104 -17.10 7.19 2.17
C CYS A 104 -16.67 8.34 1.27
N THR A 105 -17.61 9.26 1.02
CA THR A 105 -17.37 10.49 0.25
C THR A 105 -17.99 11.66 1.00
N GLY A 106 -17.41 12.86 0.90
CA GLY A 106 -17.91 14.04 1.62
C GLY A 106 -17.14 15.31 1.24
N GLN A 107 -17.39 16.38 1.95
CA GLN A 107 -16.91 17.72 1.61
C GLN A 107 -15.37 17.83 1.51
N ASN A 108 -14.62 16.95 2.21
CA ASN A 108 -13.15 16.90 2.14
C ASN A 108 -12.63 15.47 1.88
N ILE A 109 -13.49 14.59 1.36
CA ILE A 109 -13.12 13.21 1.05
C ILE A 109 -13.32 13.00 -0.44
N PHE A 110 -12.21 12.96 -1.17
CA PHE A 110 -12.25 12.72 -2.60
C PHE A 110 -12.73 11.28 -2.91
N PRO A 111 -13.44 11.07 -4.03
CA PRO A 111 -13.75 9.73 -4.48
C PRO A 111 -12.45 8.95 -4.77
N PRO A 112 -12.44 7.63 -4.54
CA PRO A 112 -11.25 6.84 -4.80
C PRO A 112 -10.89 6.86 -6.28
N ARG A 113 -9.59 6.94 -6.56
CA ARG A 113 -9.04 6.73 -7.91
C ARG A 113 -9.36 5.30 -8.35
N TYR A 114 -9.35 5.03 -9.66
CA TYR A 114 -9.75 3.72 -10.18
C TYR A 114 -8.98 2.55 -9.54
N TYR A 115 -7.67 2.67 -9.38
CA TYR A 115 -6.84 1.63 -8.78
C TYR A 115 -7.11 1.45 -7.27
N GLN A 116 -7.44 2.53 -6.55
CA GLN A 116 -7.85 2.45 -5.14
C GLN A 116 -9.23 1.77 -5.02
N ARG A 117 -10.14 2.08 -5.93
CA ARG A 117 -11.44 1.41 -6.04
C ARG A 117 -11.26 -0.09 -6.23
N ASN A 118 -10.42 -0.49 -7.19
CA ASN A 118 -10.11 -1.90 -7.44
C ASN A 118 -9.51 -2.58 -6.21
N ALA A 119 -8.51 -1.92 -5.57
CA ALA A 119 -7.89 -2.42 -4.34
C ALA A 119 -8.93 -2.66 -3.24
N VAL A 120 -9.80 -1.69 -2.98
CA VAL A 120 -10.86 -1.81 -1.98
C VAL A 120 -11.86 -2.90 -2.37
N ASN A 121 -12.38 -2.88 -3.61
CA ASN A 121 -13.41 -3.84 -4.04
C ASN A 121 -12.89 -5.28 -3.98
N ARG A 122 -11.67 -5.54 -4.46
CA ARG A 122 -11.06 -6.88 -4.41
C ARG A 122 -10.80 -7.33 -2.98
N THR A 123 -10.34 -6.43 -2.11
CA THR A 123 -10.08 -6.77 -0.70
C THR A 123 -11.38 -7.10 0.03
N VAL A 124 -12.40 -6.24 -0.05
CA VAL A 124 -13.67 -6.49 0.65
C VAL A 124 -14.41 -7.69 0.08
N GLY A 125 -14.32 -7.90 -1.25
CA GLY A 125 -14.89 -9.08 -1.92
C GLY A 125 -14.21 -10.38 -1.49
N ALA A 126 -12.87 -10.42 -1.39
CA ALA A 126 -12.13 -11.57 -0.91
C ALA A 126 -12.52 -11.92 0.55
N ILE A 127 -12.66 -10.90 1.41
CA ILE A 127 -13.10 -11.09 2.80
C ILE A 127 -14.55 -11.61 2.87
N ALA A 128 -15.44 -11.08 2.04
CA ALA A 128 -16.83 -11.52 1.97
C ALA A 128 -16.96 -12.98 1.52
N LYS A 129 -16.02 -13.47 0.68
CA LYS A 129 -15.89 -14.88 0.28
C LYS A 129 -15.25 -15.78 1.35
N GLY A 130 -14.91 -15.23 2.53
CA GLY A 130 -14.33 -15.99 3.63
C GLY A 130 -12.80 -16.07 3.61
N GLN A 131 -12.10 -15.29 2.78
CA GLN A 131 -10.65 -15.26 2.82
C GLN A 131 -10.15 -14.53 4.08
N ASN A 132 -9.41 -15.25 4.94
CA ASN A 132 -8.97 -14.74 6.24
C ASN A 132 -7.54 -14.17 6.23
N ARG A 133 -6.81 -14.31 5.13
CA ARG A 133 -5.45 -13.73 4.94
C ARG A 133 -5.43 -13.04 3.60
N VAL A 134 -5.14 -11.75 3.61
CA VAL A 134 -5.24 -10.89 2.41
C VAL A 134 -3.99 -10.04 2.31
N LEU A 135 -3.33 -10.05 1.17
CA LEU A 135 -2.20 -9.17 0.87
C LEU A 135 -2.61 -8.11 -0.16
N LEU A 136 -2.31 -6.86 0.15
CA LEU A 136 -2.51 -5.73 -0.75
C LEU A 136 -1.17 -5.05 -1.04
N VAL A 137 -0.77 -5.03 -2.30
CA VAL A 137 0.48 -4.40 -2.75
C VAL A 137 0.17 -3.10 -3.46
N MET A 138 0.59 -1.97 -2.89
CA MET A 138 0.41 -0.64 -3.49
C MET A 138 1.67 0.20 -3.30
N ALA A 139 2.18 0.78 -4.36
CA ALA A 139 3.38 1.62 -4.33
C ALA A 139 3.26 2.79 -3.33
N THR A 140 4.38 3.28 -2.83
CA THR A 140 4.43 4.49 -1.98
C THR A 140 3.86 5.69 -2.75
N GLY A 141 3.07 6.53 -2.09
CA GLY A 141 2.44 7.70 -2.71
C GLY A 141 1.12 7.41 -3.43
N THR A 142 0.64 6.16 -3.46
CA THR A 142 -0.63 5.79 -4.11
C THR A 142 -1.85 5.84 -3.17
N GLY A 143 -1.65 6.26 -1.91
CA GLY A 143 -2.73 6.42 -0.93
C GLY A 143 -3.13 5.12 -0.24
N LYS A 144 -2.16 4.30 0.21
CA LYS A 144 -2.41 3.08 0.98
C LYS A 144 -3.32 3.32 2.19
N THR A 145 -3.03 4.35 2.99
CA THR A 145 -3.81 4.69 4.19
C THR A 145 -5.25 5.03 3.85
N TYR A 146 -5.48 5.83 2.82
CA TYR A 146 -6.81 6.13 2.30
C TYR A 146 -7.54 4.85 1.83
N THR A 147 -6.84 3.95 1.16
CA THR A 147 -7.39 2.65 0.73
C THR A 147 -7.78 1.79 1.92
N ALA A 148 -6.92 1.73 2.95
CA ALA A 148 -7.23 1.04 4.21
C ALA A 148 -8.46 1.63 4.91
N PHE A 149 -8.57 2.96 4.97
CA PHE A 149 -9.75 3.63 5.50
C PHE A 149 -11.02 3.20 4.78
N GLN A 150 -11.03 3.20 3.45
CA GLN A 150 -12.20 2.80 2.66
C GLN A 150 -12.56 1.32 2.85
N ILE A 151 -11.57 0.43 3.01
CA ILE A 151 -11.79 -0.97 3.35
C ILE A 151 -12.48 -1.08 4.71
N VAL A 152 -11.92 -0.43 5.75
CA VAL A 152 -12.48 -0.42 7.10
C VAL A 152 -13.89 0.15 7.11
N TRP A 153 -14.10 1.29 6.45
CA TRP A 153 -15.41 1.91 6.34
C TRP A 153 -16.46 0.95 5.79
N ARG A 154 -16.17 0.30 4.65
CA ARG A 154 -17.13 -0.60 4.01
C ARG A 154 -17.39 -1.85 4.83
N LEU A 155 -16.36 -2.44 5.45
CA LEU A 155 -16.51 -3.61 6.30
C LEU A 155 -17.29 -3.33 7.60
N LEU A 156 -17.08 -2.17 8.21
CA LEU A 156 -17.85 -1.76 9.38
C LEU A 156 -19.31 -1.43 9.02
N LYS A 157 -19.52 -0.68 7.94
CA LYS A 157 -20.87 -0.26 7.53
C LYS A 157 -21.72 -1.39 6.97
N SER A 158 -21.12 -2.38 6.32
CA SER A 158 -21.81 -3.61 5.90
C SER A 158 -22.12 -4.57 7.05
N GLY A 159 -21.54 -4.32 8.25
CA GLY A 159 -21.70 -5.21 9.41
C GLY A 159 -20.83 -6.47 9.37
N LEU A 160 -20.00 -6.67 8.33
CA LEU A 160 -19.12 -7.84 8.22
C LEU A 160 -18.03 -7.86 9.30
N LYS A 161 -17.56 -6.69 9.72
CA LYS A 161 -16.58 -6.52 10.78
C LYS A 161 -17.06 -5.47 11.79
N LYS A 162 -16.63 -5.59 13.05
CA LYS A 162 -17.08 -4.73 14.16
C LYS A 162 -15.92 -4.11 14.93
N LYS A 163 -14.81 -4.82 15.08
CA LYS A 163 -13.64 -4.39 15.85
C LYS A 163 -12.38 -4.55 15.01
N VAL A 164 -11.70 -3.46 14.77
CA VAL A 164 -10.56 -3.37 13.86
C VAL A 164 -9.32 -2.95 14.63
N LEU A 165 -8.22 -3.67 14.47
CA LEU A 165 -6.89 -3.27 14.93
C LEU A 165 -6.04 -2.87 13.72
N TYR A 166 -5.54 -1.64 13.71
CA TYR A 166 -4.60 -1.12 12.71
C TYR A 166 -3.21 -1.02 13.31
N LEU A 167 -2.29 -1.85 12.84
CA LEU A 167 -0.91 -1.90 13.29
C LEU A 167 -0.02 -1.07 12.36
N ALA A 168 0.70 -0.10 12.91
CA ALA A 168 1.66 0.72 12.20
C ALA A 168 3.05 0.67 12.84
N ASP A 169 4.08 1.00 12.05
CA ASP A 169 5.47 1.03 12.49
C ASP A 169 5.84 2.36 13.18
N ARG A 170 5.23 3.48 12.77
CA ARG A 170 5.65 4.83 13.20
C ARG A 170 4.49 5.67 13.72
N ASN A 171 4.75 6.37 14.84
CA ASN A 171 3.79 7.27 15.50
C ASN A 171 3.25 8.37 14.58
N ILE A 172 4.12 9.01 13.80
CA ILE A 172 3.72 10.08 12.86
C ILE A 172 2.69 9.57 11.86
N LEU A 173 2.85 8.33 11.36
CA LEU A 173 1.90 7.74 10.42
C LEU A 173 0.55 7.49 11.06
N VAL A 174 0.52 7.05 12.32
CA VAL A 174 -0.73 6.85 13.08
C VAL A 174 -1.49 8.16 13.25
N ASP A 175 -0.82 9.21 13.72
CA ASP A 175 -1.46 10.50 13.97
C ASP A 175 -1.99 11.15 12.69
N GLN A 176 -1.23 11.09 11.59
CA GLN A 176 -1.68 11.56 10.28
C GLN A 176 -2.87 10.75 9.76
N SER A 177 -2.84 9.43 9.90
CA SER A 177 -3.92 8.54 9.45
C SER A 177 -5.23 8.86 10.17
N ILE A 178 -5.20 9.02 11.50
CA ILE A 178 -6.38 9.35 12.30
C ILE A 178 -6.92 10.73 11.95
N GLN A 179 -6.06 11.73 11.85
CA GLN A 179 -6.47 13.13 11.64
C GLN A 179 -6.94 13.43 10.21
N GLN A 180 -6.47 12.67 9.22
CA GLN A 180 -6.78 12.89 7.81
C GLN A 180 -7.77 11.85 7.28
N ASP A 181 -7.28 10.65 7.00
CA ASP A 181 -8.07 9.63 6.29
C ASP A 181 -9.19 9.04 7.15
N PHE A 182 -8.91 8.75 8.43
CA PHE A 182 -9.87 8.13 9.36
C PHE A 182 -10.76 9.13 10.11
N LYS A 183 -10.66 10.40 9.82
CA LYS A 183 -11.50 11.44 10.46
C LYS A 183 -13.01 11.15 10.44
N PRO A 184 -13.61 10.53 9.41
CA PRO A 184 -15.03 10.16 9.45
C PRO A 184 -15.39 9.11 10.50
N LEU A 185 -14.39 8.41 11.03
CA LEU A 185 -14.52 7.42 12.11
C LEU A 185 -13.94 7.88 13.44
N ASP A 186 -13.59 9.17 13.60
CA ASP A 186 -12.92 9.72 14.80
C ASP A 186 -13.63 9.36 16.12
N LYS A 187 -14.97 9.44 16.14
CA LYS A 187 -15.80 9.13 17.31
C LYS A 187 -15.72 7.68 17.79
N VAL A 188 -15.34 6.76 16.91
CA VAL A 188 -15.23 5.33 17.19
C VAL A 188 -13.80 4.83 17.08
N THR A 189 -12.84 5.75 16.93
CA THR A 189 -11.40 5.46 16.78
C THR A 189 -10.67 5.76 18.09
N HIS A 190 -9.77 4.85 18.48
CA HIS A 190 -8.90 4.98 19.64
C HIS A 190 -7.44 4.71 19.25
N LYS A 191 -6.54 5.58 19.67
CA LYS A 191 -5.10 5.35 19.60
C LYS A 191 -4.63 4.73 20.90
N ILE A 192 -4.15 3.51 20.83
CA ILE A 192 -3.69 2.76 22.01
C ILE A 192 -2.48 3.46 22.64
N ASP A 193 -2.58 3.73 23.93
CA ASP A 193 -1.51 4.12 24.83
C ASP A 193 -1.50 3.15 26.02
N TYR A 194 -0.61 2.15 25.97
CA TYR A 194 -0.57 1.10 27.00
C TYR A 194 -0.48 1.64 28.42
N SER A 195 0.28 2.72 28.64
CA SER A 195 0.49 3.29 29.98
C SER A 195 -0.80 3.81 30.62
N LYS A 196 -1.74 4.28 29.79
CA LYS A 196 -3.04 4.79 30.19
C LYS A 196 -4.09 3.71 30.15
N ASP A 197 -4.20 3.02 29.02
CA ASP A 197 -5.30 2.11 28.70
C ASP A 197 -5.35 0.89 29.62
N LYS A 198 -4.21 0.39 30.14
CA LYS A 198 -4.19 -0.72 31.09
C LYS A 198 -4.99 -0.50 32.38
N ASN A 199 -5.23 0.76 32.72
CA ASN A 199 -6.03 1.15 33.90
C ASN A 199 -7.49 1.46 33.55
N HIS A 200 -7.88 1.46 32.27
CA HIS A 200 -9.19 1.86 31.75
C HIS A 200 -9.74 0.90 30.70
N LEU A 201 -9.55 -0.40 30.91
CA LEU A 201 -9.94 -1.45 29.93
C LEU A 201 -11.43 -1.41 29.56
N GLU A 202 -12.29 -1.00 30.49
CA GLU A 202 -13.74 -0.93 30.28
C GLU A 202 -14.11 0.11 29.20
N GLU A 203 -13.36 1.20 29.10
CA GLU A 203 -13.61 2.27 28.15
C GLU A 203 -13.30 1.82 26.70
N LEU A 204 -12.38 0.86 26.52
CA LEU A 204 -11.99 0.33 25.21
C LEU A 204 -13.18 -0.32 24.49
N GLY A 205 -14.15 -0.85 25.25
CA GLY A 205 -15.35 -1.48 24.68
C GLY A 205 -16.16 -0.58 23.75
N SER A 206 -16.12 0.74 23.93
CA SER A 206 -16.89 1.73 23.18
C SER A 206 -16.34 1.99 21.77
N TYR A 207 -15.06 1.71 21.51
CA TYR A 207 -14.40 1.99 20.22
C TYR A 207 -14.52 0.82 19.26
N GLN A 208 -14.47 1.11 17.95
CA GLN A 208 -14.53 0.12 16.87
C GLN A 208 -13.19 -0.01 16.12
N VAL A 209 -12.42 1.07 16.03
CA VAL A 209 -11.14 1.10 15.32
C VAL A 209 -10.03 1.46 16.30
N PHE A 210 -9.03 0.62 16.39
CA PHE A 210 -7.89 0.80 17.27
C PHE A 210 -6.62 0.97 16.45
N PHE A 211 -5.88 2.03 16.71
CA PHE A 211 -4.55 2.25 16.15
C PHE A 211 -3.49 1.94 17.19
N ALA A 212 -2.51 1.13 16.82
CA ALA A 212 -1.40 0.79 17.70
C ALA A 212 -0.07 0.75 16.95
N LEU A 213 0.99 1.09 17.67
CA LEU A 213 2.34 0.69 17.29
C LEU A 213 2.58 -0.73 17.80
N TYR A 214 3.12 -1.62 16.95
CA TYR A 214 3.40 -2.97 17.42
C TYR A 214 4.42 -3.00 18.57
N GLN A 215 5.36 -2.03 18.64
CA GLN A 215 6.28 -1.90 19.77
C GLN A 215 5.55 -1.65 21.10
N GLN A 216 4.43 -0.89 21.09
CA GLN A 216 3.63 -0.64 22.29
C GLN A 216 2.86 -1.88 22.74
N LEU A 217 2.33 -2.65 21.77
CA LEU A 217 1.59 -3.88 22.07
C LEU A 217 2.48 -5.01 22.57
N ILE A 218 3.73 -5.08 22.10
CA ILE A 218 4.68 -6.09 22.56
C ILE A 218 5.28 -5.70 23.90
N GLY A 219 5.59 -4.42 24.09
CA GLY A 219 6.21 -3.88 25.28
C GLY A 219 7.72 -4.18 25.38
N GLN A 220 8.32 -3.74 26.49
CA GLN A 220 9.73 -4.01 26.77
C GLN A 220 9.91 -5.48 27.21
N ASN A 221 11.01 -6.10 26.80
CA ASN A 221 11.36 -7.48 27.12
C ASN A 221 10.25 -8.50 26.74
N ASP A 222 9.58 -8.29 25.61
CA ASP A 222 8.50 -9.14 25.11
C ASP A 222 7.34 -9.35 26.12
N ALA A 223 6.96 -8.26 26.81
CA ALA A 223 5.95 -8.28 27.87
C ALA A 223 4.54 -8.68 27.41
N LYS A 224 4.28 -8.71 26.07
CA LYS A 224 3.00 -9.09 25.46
C LYS A 224 1.82 -8.27 25.97
N ASN A 225 1.99 -6.94 26.03
CA ASN A 225 1.00 -5.97 26.48
C ASN A 225 -0.38 -6.14 25.82
N TYR A 226 -0.41 -6.66 24.58
CA TYR A 226 -1.67 -6.95 23.89
C TYR A 226 -2.56 -7.96 24.61
N LYS A 227 -1.98 -8.91 25.38
CA LYS A 227 -2.76 -9.86 26.17
C LYS A 227 -3.37 -9.24 27.42
N GLU A 228 -2.71 -8.23 27.97
CA GLU A 228 -3.22 -7.49 29.12
C GLU A 228 -4.33 -6.54 28.71
N LEU A 229 -4.13 -5.79 27.62
CA LEU A 229 -5.14 -4.87 27.09
C LEU A 229 -6.36 -5.59 26.52
N PHE A 230 -6.15 -6.74 25.88
CA PHE A 230 -7.18 -7.51 25.20
C PHE A 230 -7.08 -9.01 25.62
N PRO A 231 -7.55 -9.37 26.81
CA PRO A 231 -7.47 -10.74 27.30
C PRO A 231 -8.23 -11.76 26.44
N ASN A 232 -9.26 -11.31 25.72
CA ASN A 232 -10.00 -12.13 24.78
C ASN A 232 -9.27 -12.15 23.42
N PRO A 233 -8.74 -13.30 22.94
CA PRO A 233 -8.10 -13.38 21.62
C PRO A 233 -9.07 -13.14 20.44
N ASP A 234 -10.39 -13.25 20.66
CA ASP A 234 -11.41 -12.98 19.66
C ASP A 234 -11.94 -11.54 19.72
N TYR A 235 -11.25 -10.62 20.42
CA TYR A 235 -11.70 -9.23 20.58
C TYR A 235 -11.74 -8.48 19.24
N PHE A 236 -10.76 -8.69 18.37
CA PHE A 236 -10.73 -8.12 17.03
C PHE A 236 -11.19 -9.15 16.01
N ASP A 237 -11.98 -8.69 15.04
CA ASP A 237 -12.40 -9.48 13.88
C ASP A 237 -11.69 -9.08 12.58
N LEU A 238 -10.93 -7.97 12.62
CA LEU A 238 -10.06 -7.51 11.54
C LEU A 238 -8.75 -6.94 12.12
N VAL A 239 -7.61 -7.38 11.61
CA VAL A 239 -6.29 -6.80 11.90
C VAL A 239 -5.63 -6.38 10.61
N ILE A 240 -5.21 -5.12 10.53
CA ILE A 240 -4.49 -4.56 9.38
C ILE A 240 -3.05 -4.30 9.82
N VAL A 241 -2.08 -4.79 9.04
CA VAL A 241 -0.65 -4.56 9.25
C VAL A 241 -0.14 -3.67 8.12
N ASP A 242 0.15 -2.41 8.44
CA ASP A 242 0.73 -1.48 7.47
C ASP A 242 2.25 -1.69 7.39
N GLU A 243 2.79 -1.54 6.17
CA GLU A 243 4.20 -1.78 5.84
C GLU A 243 4.70 -3.15 6.31
N CYS A 244 3.89 -4.20 6.10
CA CYS A 244 4.15 -5.57 6.59
C CYS A 244 5.44 -6.23 6.05
N HIS A 245 6.19 -5.52 5.18
CA HIS A 245 7.51 -5.91 4.69
C HIS A 245 8.66 -5.37 5.57
N ARG A 246 8.39 -4.41 6.45
CA ARG A 246 9.40 -3.77 7.30
C ARG A 246 9.61 -4.56 8.58
N GLY A 247 10.86 -4.66 8.97
CA GLY A 247 11.30 -5.25 10.23
C GLY A 247 12.62 -5.99 10.08
N SER A 248 13.40 -6.05 11.17
CA SER A 248 14.47 -7.03 11.35
C SER A 248 13.82 -8.41 11.53
N ALA A 249 14.59 -9.50 11.45
CA ALA A 249 14.09 -10.84 11.75
C ALA A 249 13.42 -10.95 13.14
N LYS A 250 13.79 -10.06 14.06
CA LYS A 250 13.18 -9.93 15.39
C LYS A 250 11.83 -9.19 15.33
N ASP A 251 11.70 -8.17 14.51
CA ASP A 251 10.44 -7.41 14.34
C ASP A 251 9.41 -8.22 13.56
N ASP A 252 9.84 -9.04 12.59
CA ASP A 252 8.96 -9.98 11.87
C ASP A 252 8.35 -11.02 12.82
N SER A 253 9.04 -11.41 13.90
CA SER A 253 8.48 -12.27 14.94
C SER A 253 7.44 -11.54 15.80
N ASN A 254 7.57 -10.24 15.95
CA ASN A 254 6.78 -9.44 16.88
C ASN A 254 5.35 -9.19 16.39
N TRP A 255 5.16 -8.70 15.17
CA TRP A 255 3.80 -8.52 14.63
C TRP A 255 3.12 -9.89 14.39
N ARG A 256 3.88 -10.93 14.05
CA ARG A 256 3.35 -12.31 13.92
C ARG A 256 2.76 -12.82 15.22
N ASN A 257 3.45 -12.63 16.35
CA ASN A 257 2.92 -13.01 17.66
C ASN A 257 1.57 -12.34 17.98
N ILE A 258 1.38 -11.07 17.55
CA ILE A 258 0.10 -10.37 17.67
C ILE A 258 -0.96 -11.04 16.79
N LEU A 259 -0.62 -11.32 15.51
CA LEU A 259 -1.54 -11.97 14.59
C LEU A 259 -1.88 -13.40 14.99
N GLU A 260 -0.92 -14.15 15.53
CA GLU A 260 -1.16 -15.51 16.07
C GLU A 260 -2.10 -15.48 17.27
N TYR A 261 -1.98 -14.46 18.12
CA TYR A 261 -2.89 -14.29 19.25
C TYR A 261 -4.33 -13.98 18.80
N PHE A 262 -4.49 -13.07 17.82
CA PHE A 262 -5.78 -12.75 17.22
C PHE A 262 -6.08 -13.59 15.97
N SER A 263 -5.80 -14.89 16.03
CA SER A 263 -5.82 -15.81 14.87
C SER A 263 -7.19 -15.98 14.22
N SER A 264 -8.27 -15.75 14.97
CA SER A 264 -9.65 -15.79 14.50
C SER A 264 -10.02 -14.58 13.62
N ALA A 265 -9.26 -13.49 13.75
CA ALA A 265 -9.48 -12.29 12.93
C ALA A 265 -9.08 -12.50 11.47
N THR A 266 -9.71 -11.76 10.58
CA THR A 266 -9.19 -11.57 9.23
C THR A 266 -7.96 -10.68 9.30
N HIS A 267 -6.87 -11.05 8.62
CA HIS A 267 -5.63 -10.27 8.59
C HIS A 267 -5.38 -9.71 7.19
N ILE A 268 -5.17 -8.39 7.12
CA ILE A 268 -4.76 -7.70 5.90
C ILE A 268 -3.32 -7.22 6.07
N GLY A 269 -2.43 -7.67 5.20
CA GLY A 269 -1.10 -7.09 5.05
C GLY A 269 -1.10 -6.04 3.95
N MET A 270 -0.52 -4.88 4.22
CA MET A 270 -0.34 -3.82 3.24
C MET A 270 1.14 -3.50 3.08
N THR A 271 1.60 -3.40 1.83
CA THR A 271 3.01 -3.12 1.54
C THR A 271 3.18 -2.38 0.22
N ALA A 272 4.26 -1.61 0.09
CA ALA A 272 4.67 -1.04 -1.19
C ALA A 272 5.53 -2.02 -2.02
N THR A 273 6.28 -2.88 -1.36
CA THR A 273 7.22 -3.82 -1.96
C THR A 273 7.12 -5.16 -1.25
N PRO A 274 6.52 -6.19 -1.88
CA PRO A 274 6.60 -7.53 -1.31
C PRO A 274 8.07 -7.97 -1.30
N LYS A 275 8.61 -8.29 -0.14
CA LYS A 275 9.98 -8.82 -0.05
C LYS A 275 10.00 -10.28 -0.49
N GLU A 276 10.73 -10.55 -1.53
CA GLU A 276 11.21 -11.89 -1.92
C GLU A 276 12.62 -12.11 -1.33
N THR A 277 12.77 -12.17 -0.02
CA THR A 277 14.06 -12.51 0.59
C THR A 277 14.00 -13.85 1.29
N LYS A 278 15.19 -14.48 1.45
CA LYS A 278 15.46 -15.81 2.02
C LYS A 278 14.80 -16.15 3.37
N TYR A 279 14.18 -15.17 4.03
CA TYR A 279 13.52 -15.30 5.32
C TYR A 279 12.07 -14.87 5.19
N GLN A 280 11.23 -15.77 4.73
CA GLN A 280 9.77 -15.74 4.72
C GLN A 280 9.14 -14.40 4.39
N SER A 281 8.70 -14.29 3.19
CA SER A 281 8.00 -13.15 2.62
C SER A 281 6.61 -12.94 3.27
N SER A 282 6.10 -11.73 3.17
CA SER A 282 4.70 -11.42 3.47
C SER A 282 3.73 -12.34 2.71
N ILE A 283 4.13 -12.81 1.52
CA ILE A 283 3.39 -13.77 0.68
C ILE A 283 3.22 -15.12 1.41
N SER A 284 4.22 -15.60 2.16
CA SER A 284 4.10 -16.87 2.88
C SER A 284 3.05 -16.87 3.99
N TYR A 285 2.73 -15.69 4.55
CA TYR A 285 1.72 -15.54 5.59
C TYR A 285 0.35 -15.12 5.04
N PHE A 286 0.31 -14.15 4.17
CA PHE A 286 -0.93 -13.55 3.67
C PHE A 286 -1.45 -14.21 2.39
N GLY A 287 -0.61 -14.98 1.69
CA GLY A 287 -0.88 -15.52 0.37
C GLY A 287 -0.55 -14.52 -0.77
N GLU A 288 -0.90 -14.92 -1.99
CA GLU A 288 -0.74 -14.06 -3.16
C GLU A 288 -1.56 -12.77 -3.02
N PRO A 289 -1.04 -11.63 -3.53
CA PRO A 289 -1.76 -10.37 -3.45
C PRO A 289 -3.12 -10.42 -4.16
N VAL A 290 -4.18 -10.03 -3.46
CA VAL A 290 -5.51 -9.86 -4.09
C VAL A 290 -5.53 -8.72 -5.10
N TYR A 291 -4.61 -7.76 -4.94
CA TYR A 291 -4.39 -6.67 -5.88
C TYR A 291 -2.97 -6.12 -5.77
N THR A 292 -2.38 -5.80 -6.92
CA THR A 292 -1.07 -5.15 -7.01
C THR A 292 -1.16 -3.90 -7.86
N TYR A 293 -0.74 -2.77 -7.31
CA TYR A 293 -0.54 -1.51 -8.03
C TYR A 293 0.90 -1.04 -7.84
N SER A 294 1.73 -1.37 -8.82
CA SER A 294 3.18 -1.16 -8.77
C SER A 294 3.57 0.30 -9.00
N LEU A 295 4.82 0.64 -8.67
CA LEU A 295 5.42 1.93 -9.01
C LEU A 295 5.36 2.20 -10.52
N LYS A 296 5.60 1.16 -11.34
CA LYS A 296 5.51 1.23 -12.79
C LYS A 296 4.11 1.63 -13.24
N ASN A 297 3.07 0.94 -12.74
CA ASN A 297 1.69 1.29 -13.05
C ASN A 297 1.37 2.75 -12.66
N GLY A 298 1.81 3.19 -11.47
CA GLY A 298 1.57 4.56 -11.02
C GLY A 298 2.23 5.63 -11.89
N ILE A 299 3.40 5.33 -12.46
CA ILE A 299 4.11 6.23 -13.41
C ILE A 299 3.42 6.20 -14.77
N GLU A 300 3.09 5.03 -15.30
CA GLU A 300 2.40 4.88 -16.60
C GLU A 300 1.04 5.57 -16.61
N ASP A 301 0.31 5.49 -15.50
CA ASP A 301 -0.98 6.16 -15.31
C ASP A 301 -0.86 7.67 -15.02
N GLY A 302 0.35 8.19 -14.82
CA GLY A 302 0.59 9.59 -14.49
C GLY A 302 0.24 10.01 -13.05
N PHE A 303 -0.01 9.07 -12.14
CA PHE A 303 -0.25 9.37 -10.72
C PHE A 303 1.02 9.51 -9.90
N LEU A 304 2.12 8.91 -10.35
CA LEU A 304 3.44 9.03 -9.74
C LEU A 304 4.42 9.66 -10.72
N ALA A 305 5.32 10.48 -10.20
CA ALA A 305 6.35 11.12 -11.01
C ALA A 305 7.35 10.08 -11.53
N PRO A 306 7.78 10.16 -12.79
CA PRO A 306 8.90 9.37 -13.27
C PRO A 306 10.18 9.78 -12.55
N PHE A 307 11.13 8.86 -12.47
CA PHE A 307 12.44 9.10 -11.87
C PHE A 307 13.56 8.67 -12.80
N LYS A 308 14.72 9.26 -12.59
CA LYS A 308 15.97 8.88 -13.26
C LYS A 308 16.97 8.43 -12.20
N VAL A 309 17.54 7.25 -12.36
CA VAL A 309 18.62 6.76 -11.51
C VAL A 309 19.96 7.19 -12.11
N ILE A 310 20.79 7.81 -11.31
CA ILE A 310 22.17 8.16 -11.65
C ILE A 310 23.07 7.45 -10.64
N ASN A 311 23.85 6.50 -11.13
CA ASN A 311 24.86 5.82 -10.31
C ASN A 311 26.16 6.60 -10.36
N ILE A 312 26.67 6.99 -9.22
CA ILE A 312 27.98 7.65 -9.08
C ILE A 312 28.89 6.66 -8.34
N THR A 313 29.96 6.23 -8.99
CA THR A 313 30.98 5.38 -8.38
C THR A 313 32.14 6.25 -7.96
N THR A 314 32.64 6.06 -6.73
CA THR A 314 33.82 6.70 -6.23
C THR A 314 35.07 5.87 -6.57
N ASN A 315 36.25 6.48 -6.50
CA ASN A 315 37.53 5.80 -6.76
C ASN A 315 37.88 4.73 -5.69
N ILE A 316 37.22 4.75 -4.52
CA ILE A 316 37.37 3.72 -3.48
C ILE A 316 36.64 2.43 -3.87
N GLY A 317 35.66 2.51 -4.78
CA GLY A 317 34.89 1.35 -5.26
C GLY A 317 33.97 0.76 -4.21
N ASP A 318 33.43 -0.42 -4.53
CA ASP A 318 32.50 -1.16 -3.64
C ASP A 318 33.23 -1.91 -2.52
N GLU A 319 34.55 -2.14 -2.68
CA GLU A 319 35.40 -2.84 -1.74
C GLU A 319 36.70 -2.07 -1.50
N TRP A 320 37.13 -2.01 -0.23
CA TRP A 320 38.39 -1.43 0.18
C TRP A 320 39.09 -2.34 1.19
N ARG A 321 40.41 -2.43 1.11
CA ARG A 321 41.26 -3.15 2.06
C ARG A 321 42.41 -2.27 2.53
N PRO A 322 42.68 -2.18 3.84
CA PRO A 322 43.82 -1.43 4.34
C PRO A 322 45.14 -2.05 3.86
N THR A 323 46.16 -1.24 3.72
CA THR A 323 47.53 -1.73 3.60
C THR A 323 47.96 -2.32 4.93
N LYS A 324 48.80 -3.37 4.89
CA LYS A 324 49.28 -4.06 6.10
C LYS A 324 49.88 -3.08 7.10
N GLY A 325 49.38 -3.05 8.32
CA GLY A 325 49.83 -2.14 9.40
C GLY A 325 49.29 -0.70 9.27
N GLN A 326 48.31 -0.46 8.40
CA GLN A 326 47.67 0.86 8.31
C GLN A 326 46.95 1.18 9.60
N LYS A 327 47.11 2.42 10.06
CA LYS A 327 46.51 2.91 11.32
C LYS A 327 45.39 3.89 11.03
N ASP A 328 44.41 3.92 11.93
CA ASP A 328 43.37 4.94 11.97
C ASP A 328 43.90 6.28 12.49
N ILE A 329 43.04 7.30 12.53
CA ILE A 329 43.36 8.63 13.02
C ILE A 329 43.76 8.66 14.52
N ASN A 330 43.40 7.63 15.29
CA ASN A 330 43.70 7.47 16.70
C ASN A 330 44.98 6.65 16.94
N GLY A 331 45.62 6.16 15.86
CA GLY A 331 46.83 5.37 15.91
C GLY A 331 46.61 3.86 16.10
N ASN A 332 45.36 3.38 16.11
CA ASN A 332 45.04 1.97 16.20
C ASN A 332 45.19 1.31 14.82
N GLU A 333 45.66 0.08 14.81
CA GLU A 333 45.79 -0.69 13.57
C GLU A 333 44.39 -1.06 13.03
N ILE A 334 44.15 -0.78 11.73
CA ILE A 334 42.90 -1.12 11.06
C ILE A 334 42.93 -2.63 10.76
N GLU A 335 41.86 -3.34 11.09
CA GLU A 335 41.75 -4.78 10.86
C GLU A 335 41.94 -5.10 9.36
N ASP A 336 42.88 -6.04 9.06
CA ASP A 336 43.21 -6.45 7.69
C ASP A 336 42.12 -7.40 7.13
N ARG A 337 41.01 -6.78 6.67
CA ARG A 337 39.93 -7.42 5.98
C ARG A 337 39.40 -6.57 4.81
N ILE A 338 38.59 -7.15 3.95
CA ILE A 338 37.87 -6.41 2.93
C ILE A 338 36.68 -5.69 3.60
N TYR A 339 36.61 -4.39 3.42
CA TYR A 339 35.48 -3.53 3.78
C TYR A 339 34.67 -3.26 2.53
N ASN A 340 33.35 -3.40 2.62
CA ASN A 340 32.41 -3.18 1.53
C ASN A 340 31.39 -2.08 1.86
N ASN A 341 30.44 -1.83 0.95
CA ASN A 341 29.45 -0.77 1.13
C ASN A 341 28.64 -0.87 2.43
N SER A 342 28.50 -2.06 3.04
CA SER A 342 27.82 -2.23 4.33
C SER A 342 28.69 -1.86 5.53
N ASP A 343 30.01 -1.80 5.36
CA ASP A 343 30.96 -1.41 6.40
C ASP A 343 31.21 0.10 6.44
N TYR A 344 31.07 0.77 5.29
CA TYR A 344 31.33 2.21 5.19
C TYR A 344 30.36 3.00 6.07
N ASP A 345 30.94 3.95 6.80
CA ASP A 345 30.26 4.84 7.76
C ASP A 345 29.67 4.14 9.01
N TYR A 346 29.76 2.80 9.09
CA TYR A 346 29.45 2.01 10.28
C TYR A 346 30.73 1.49 10.96
N ASN A 347 31.49 0.65 10.26
CA ASN A 347 32.66 -0.02 10.78
C ASN A 347 33.94 0.75 10.45
N ILE A 348 33.92 1.51 9.35
CA ILE A 348 35.05 2.36 8.91
C ILE A 348 34.52 3.67 8.34
N VAL A 349 35.12 4.78 8.77
CA VAL A 349 34.81 6.12 8.27
C VAL A 349 35.96 6.60 7.42
N ILE A 350 35.69 6.97 6.19
CA ILE A 350 36.67 7.54 5.26
C ILE A 350 36.21 8.96 4.93
N GLU A 351 36.81 9.95 5.57
CA GLU A 351 36.41 11.36 5.41
C GLU A 351 36.58 11.88 3.99
N ASP A 352 37.59 11.39 3.25
CA ASP A 352 37.78 11.76 1.85
C ASP A 352 36.58 11.31 0.98
N ARG A 353 36.03 10.12 1.25
CA ARG A 353 34.84 9.63 0.58
C ARG A 353 33.63 10.53 0.85
N ILE A 354 33.43 10.96 2.10
CA ILE A 354 32.33 11.88 2.45
C ILE A 354 32.48 13.21 1.71
N ARG A 355 33.70 13.74 1.63
CA ARG A 355 33.98 15.00 0.90
C ARG A 355 33.75 14.84 -0.61
N GLU A 356 34.19 13.72 -1.19
CA GLU A 356 33.98 13.42 -2.60
C GLU A 356 32.49 13.30 -2.93
N VAL A 357 31.72 12.52 -2.15
CA VAL A 357 30.27 12.41 -2.32
C VAL A 357 29.56 13.76 -2.21
N ALA A 358 29.94 14.59 -1.22
CA ALA A 358 29.38 15.93 -1.07
C ALA A 358 29.69 16.83 -2.28
N GLN A 359 30.91 16.71 -2.84
CA GLN A 359 31.31 17.44 -4.04
C GLN A 359 30.53 16.99 -5.28
N GLU A 360 30.33 15.68 -5.47
CA GLU A 360 29.56 15.14 -6.59
C GLU A 360 28.09 15.54 -6.54
N ILE A 361 27.45 15.47 -5.35
CA ILE A 361 26.10 15.99 -5.15
C ILE A 361 26.05 17.47 -5.51
N THR A 362 27.03 18.26 -5.06
CA THR A 362 27.12 19.70 -5.35
C THR A 362 27.29 19.97 -6.85
N ASN A 363 28.17 19.23 -7.52
CA ASN A 363 28.40 19.34 -8.96
C ASN A 363 27.14 19.02 -9.77
N TYR A 364 26.46 17.94 -9.39
CA TYR A 364 25.17 17.56 -10.02
C TYR A 364 24.12 18.66 -9.86
N LEU A 365 23.93 19.18 -8.65
CA LEU A 365 22.96 20.25 -8.40
C LEU A 365 23.32 21.54 -9.13
N LYS A 366 24.62 21.91 -9.20
CA LYS A 366 25.08 23.07 -9.98
C LYS A 366 24.82 22.91 -11.48
N SER A 367 24.85 21.68 -11.99
CA SER A 367 24.62 21.40 -13.42
C SER A 367 23.13 21.30 -13.79
N THR A 368 22.25 21.18 -12.81
CA THR A 368 20.79 21.01 -13.01
C THR A 368 20.01 22.17 -12.39
N ASP A 369 19.66 22.07 -11.13
CA ASP A 369 19.01 23.11 -10.33
C ASP A 369 19.63 23.12 -8.94
N ARG A 370 20.42 24.14 -8.65
CA ARG A 370 21.12 24.29 -7.38
C ARG A 370 20.19 24.41 -6.16
N MET A 371 18.95 24.85 -6.38
CA MET A 371 17.92 25.03 -5.35
C MET A 371 16.93 23.86 -5.29
N ALA A 372 17.16 22.80 -6.06
CA ALA A 372 16.30 21.62 -6.04
C ALA A 372 16.21 21.01 -4.63
N LYS A 373 14.98 20.70 -4.21
CA LYS A 373 14.77 20.01 -2.92
C LYS A 373 15.47 18.66 -2.93
N THR A 374 16.42 18.49 -2.03
CA THR A 374 17.30 17.32 -1.99
C THR A 374 17.22 16.66 -0.63
N ILE A 375 17.11 15.32 -0.61
CA ILE A 375 17.19 14.50 0.61
C ILE A 375 18.42 13.60 0.46
N VAL A 376 19.31 13.62 1.47
CA VAL A 376 20.48 12.75 1.54
C VAL A 376 20.26 11.73 2.66
N PHE A 377 20.22 10.45 2.29
CA PHE A 377 20.13 9.36 3.26
C PHE A 377 21.53 8.95 3.69
N CYS A 378 21.76 8.91 4.99
CA CYS A 378 23.02 8.55 5.62
C CYS A 378 22.86 7.26 6.43
N ALA A 379 23.99 6.62 6.78
CA ALA A 379 24.02 5.37 7.54
C ALA A 379 23.47 5.55 8.96
N ASP A 380 23.87 6.63 9.63
CA ASP A 380 23.44 7.01 10.98
C ASP A 380 23.41 8.54 11.16
N GLU A 381 23.07 9.00 12.37
CA GLU A 381 23.01 10.44 12.71
C GLU A 381 24.39 11.10 12.64
N THR A 382 25.44 10.39 13.03
CA THR A 382 26.83 10.90 13.00
C THR A 382 27.30 11.07 11.55
N HIS A 383 26.99 10.10 10.68
CA HIS A 383 27.25 10.24 9.24
C HIS A 383 26.46 11.41 8.65
N ALA A 384 25.20 11.58 9.02
CA ALA A 384 24.38 12.70 8.54
C ALA A 384 24.97 14.06 8.93
N GLU A 385 25.51 14.19 10.13
CA GLU A 385 26.16 15.43 10.57
C GLU A 385 27.45 15.69 9.79
N ARG A 386 28.30 14.68 9.59
CA ARG A 386 29.52 14.80 8.77
C ARG A 386 29.19 15.19 7.32
N MET A 387 28.18 14.55 6.74
CA MET A 387 27.72 14.86 5.37
C MET A 387 27.15 16.27 5.28
N ARG A 388 26.39 16.73 6.28
CA ARG A 388 25.89 18.10 6.35
C ARG A 388 27.02 19.11 6.34
N MET A 389 28.07 18.88 7.15
CA MET A 389 29.28 19.75 7.19
C MET A 389 30.00 19.75 5.85
N ALA A 390 30.18 18.58 5.24
CA ALA A 390 30.83 18.45 3.93
C ALA A 390 30.07 19.20 2.83
N LEU A 391 28.74 19.05 2.78
CA LEU A 391 27.88 19.78 1.85
C LEU A 391 27.90 21.30 2.09
N ALA A 392 27.87 21.76 3.35
CA ALA A 392 27.99 23.17 3.69
C ALA A 392 29.34 23.76 3.22
N ASN A 393 30.42 23.02 3.43
CA ASN A 393 31.76 23.43 2.99
C ASN A 393 31.90 23.48 1.46
N ALA A 394 31.32 22.49 0.75
CA ALA A 394 31.28 22.46 -0.73
C ALA A 394 30.41 23.58 -1.32
N ASN A 395 29.49 24.17 -0.53
CA ASN A 395 28.58 25.27 -0.90
C ASN A 395 28.71 26.48 0.02
N ALA A 396 29.95 26.79 0.47
CA ALA A 396 30.21 27.87 1.41
C ALA A 396 29.73 29.26 0.94
N ASP A 397 29.63 29.45 -0.37
CA ASP A 397 29.07 30.65 -1.01
C ASP A 397 27.57 30.85 -0.71
N MET A 398 26.82 29.75 -0.51
CA MET A 398 25.40 29.80 -0.16
C MET A 398 25.15 29.88 1.34
N CYS A 399 26.14 29.49 2.15
CA CYS A 399 26.08 29.54 3.62
C CYS A 399 26.51 30.88 4.23
N LYS A 400 27.06 31.77 3.40
CA LYS A 400 27.36 33.16 3.81
C LYS A 400 26.08 33.99 3.73
N LYS A 401 25.65 34.50 4.90
CA LYS A 401 24.58 35.53 4.97
C LYS A 401 25.23 36.91 4.94
#